data_8bade2cc96133c93e189227da6d971c9
#
_entry.id   8bade2cc96133c93e189227da6d971c9
#
_cell.length_a   1.000
_cell.length_b   1.000
_cell.length_c   1.000
_cell.angle_alpha   90.00
_cell.angle_beta   90.00
_cell.angle_gamma   90.00
#
_symmetry.space_group_name_H-M   'P 1'
#
loop_
_entity.id
_entity.type
_entity.pdbx_description
1 polymer ?
#
loop_
_entity_poly.entity_id
_entity_poly.type
_entity_poly.pdbx_seq_one_letter_code
_entity_poly.pdbx_strand_id
1 'polypeptide(L)'
;MLRGPLGKTQYKGKFSGHDTFPFRYAWLPKLVNYLEDGKAKIIKESERERLQTITDFGVGLNMVKSIKHWSIATKVCDKNFNLTNFGKQLFSKKKSFDPYLERAETLWLLHWMISSDETLTTWYYIFNYHQSIIINKETLINDIINIGKFSKWKGLSPNTIKRDIDCFVRTYT
;
A
#
# COMPACT_ATOMS: atom_id res chain seq x y z
N MET A 1 -0.37 -21.88 -18.26
CA MET A 1 0.43 -20.64 -18.29
C MET A 1 -0.41 -19.54 -17.64
N LEU A 2 0.07 -18.86 -16.61
CA LEU A 2 -0.67 -17.77 -15.95
C LEU A 2 -0.83 -16.61 -16.94
N ARG A 3 -2.06 -16.17 -17.20
CA ARG A 3 -2.33 -15.03 -18.08
C ARG A 3 -2.16 -13.70 -17.29
N GLY A 4 -1.82 -12.60 -17.98
CA GLY A 4 -1.72 -11.28 -17.38
C GLY A 4 -0.32 -10.94 -16.83
N PRO A 5 -0.21 -9.86 -16.03
CA PRO A 5 1.08 -9.29 -15.61
C PRO A 5 1.97 -10.25 -14.85
N LEU A 6 1.42 -11.03 -13.93
CA LEU A 6 2.19 -11.96 -13.07
C LEU A 6 2.85 -13.11 -13.85
N GLY A 7 2.34 -13.45 -15.04
CA GLY A 7 2.93 -14.49 -15.91
C GLY A 7 4.09 -14.01 -16.78
N LYS A 8 4.39 -12.70 -16.79
CA LYS A 8 5.44 -12.11 -17.63
C LYS A 8 6.81 -12.31 -16.99
N THR A 9 7.82 -12.69 -17.78
CA THR A 9 9.21 -12.89 -17.31
C THR A 9 9.87 -11.59 -16.83
N GLN A 10 9.46 -10.44 -17.36
CA GLN A 10 9.95 -9.12 -16.92
C GLN A 10 9.26 -8.60 -15.66
N TYR A 11 8.21 -9.26 -15.16
CA TYR A 11 7.53 -8.86 -13.94
C TYR A 11 8.47 -9.00 -12.73
N LYS A 12 8.44 -7.99 -11.86
CA LYS A 12 9.21 -7.99 -10.62
C LYS A 12 8.23 -8.02 -9.44
N GLY A 13 8.12 -9.17 -8.80
CA GLY A 13 7.31 -9.29 -7.59
C GLY A 13 7.76 -8.31 -6.51
N LYS A 14 6.82 -7.54 -5.95
CA LYS A 14 7.08 -6.60 -4.87
C LYS A 14 6.24 -6.98 -3.65
N PHE A 15 6.93 -7.25 -2.53
CA PHE A 15 6.37 -7.77 -1.28
C PHE A 15 6.79 -6.93 -0.07
N SER A 16 6.98 -5.63 -0.26
CA SER A 16 7.48 -4.75 0.80
C SER A 16 7.14 -3.30 0.50
N GLY A 17 7.46 -2.43 1.46
CA GLY A 17 7.22 -1.00 1.38
C GLY A 17 6.26 -0.51 2.46
N HIS A 18 5.39 -1.38 2.95
CA HIS A 18 4.47 -1.11 4.07
C HIS A 18 5.10 -1.34 5.45
N ASP A 19 6.38 -1.69 5.53
CA ASP A 19 7.11 -1.95 6.79
C ASP A 19 6.31 -2.85 7.77
N THR A 20 5.59 -3.84 7.25
CA THR A 20 4.69 -4.77 7.96
C THR A 20 3.46 -4.15 8.64
N PHE A 21 3.19 -2.86 8.43
CA PHE A 21 1.99 -2.21 8.97
C PHE A 21 0.83 -2.28 7.96
N PRO A 22 -0.34 -2.79 8.38
CA PRO A 22 -1.54 -2.79 7.55
C PRO A 22 -2.02 -1.36 7.29
N PHE A 23 -2.81 -1.20 6.25
CA PHE A 23 -3.50 0.07 6.00
C PHE A 23 -4.41 0.43 7.17
N ARG A 24 -4.34 1.69 7.63
CA ARG A 24 -5.13 2.17 8.77
C ARG A 24 -5.97 3.37 8.41
N TYR A 25 -7.16 3.41 8.98
CA TYR A 25 -8.25 4.32 8.70
C TYR A 25 -7.84 5.81 8.64
N ALA A 26 -7.23 6.34 9.69
CA ALA A 26 -6.95 7.77 9.79
C ALA A 26 -5.69 8.23 9.04
N TRP A 27 -4.96 7.34 8.37
CA TRP A 27 -3.64 7.69 7.84
C TRP A 27 -3.69 8.62 6.62
N LEU A 28 -4.60 8.38 5.68
CA LEU A 28 -4.69 9.20 4.47
C LEU A 28 -5.22 10.61 4.74
N PRO A 29 -6.34 10.80 5.48
CA PRO A 29 -6.78 12.14 5.86
C PRO A 29 -5.71 12.93 6.60
N LYS A 30 -5.03 12.31 7.57
CA LYS A 30 -3.95 12.93 8.32
C LYS A 30 -2.78 13.35 7.43
N LEU A 31 -2.41 12.50 6.48
CA LEU A 31 -1.36 12.80 5.52
C LEU A 31 -1.74 13.96 4.60
N VAL A 32 -2.95 13.96 4.04
CA VAL A 32 -3.40 15.02 3.15
C VAL A 32 -3.39 16.36 3.88
N ASN A 33 -3.91 16.41 5.10
CA ASN A 33 -3.86 17.59 5.95
C ASN A 33 -2.42 18.09 6.19
N TYR A 34 -1.50 17.18 6.47
CA TYR A 34 -0.08 17.48 6.66
C TYR A 34 0.56 18.10 5.40
N LEU A 35 0.28 17.54 4.22
CA LEU A 35 0.80 18.04 2.95
C LEU A 35 0.18 19.40 2.57
N GLU A 36 -1.11 19.62 2.83
CA GLU A 36 -1.79 20.90 2.58
C GLU A 36 -1.29 22.02 3.49
N ASP A 37 -0.82 21.71 4.70
CA ASP A 37 -0.19 22.67 5.61
C ASP A 37 1.24 23.07 5.18
N GLY A 38 1.66 22.68 3.96
CA GLY A 38 2.98 23.00 3.41
C GLY A 38 4.14 22.23 4.02
N LYS A 39 3.84 21.22 4.83
CA LYS A 39 4.84 20.36 5.48
C LYS A 39 5.35 19.23 4.56
N ALA A 40 5.55 19.52 3.29
CA ALA A 40 5.81 18.55 2.22
C ALA A 40 7.10 17.71 2.36
N LYS A 41 7.86 17.89 3.42
CA LYS A 41 9.17 17.24 3.61
C LYS A 41 9.08 16.02 4.51
N ILE A 42 8.20 15.08 4.17
CA ILE A 42 8.19 13.78 4.86
C ILE A 42 9.42 12.99 4.44
N ILE A 43 10.24 12.66 5.43
CA ILE A 43 11.42 11.81 5.28
C ILE A 43 12.48 12.44 4.34
N LYS A 44 13.01 13.60 4.69
CA LYS A 44 14.33 13.99 4.24
C LYS A 44 15.39 13.31 5.12
N GLU A 45 16.61 13.26 4.60
CA GLU A 45 17.70 12.44 5.13
C GLU A 45 18.24 12.88 6.49
N SER A 46 17.97 14.12 6.96
CA SER A 46 18.47 14.61 8.22
C SER A 46 17.70 14.04 9.42
N GLU A 47 18.42 13.74 10.49
CA GLU A 47 17.84 13.23 11.75
C GLU A 47 16.79 14.18 12.34
N ARG A 48 17.03 15.48 12.26
CA ARG A 48 16.08 16.52 12.73
C ARG A 48 14.75 16.47 11.98
N GLU A 49 14.76 16.28 10.66
CA GLU A 49 13.53 16.21 9.87
C GLU A 49 12.76 14.90 10.11
N ARG A 50 13.47 13.80 10.40
CA ARG A 50 12.85 12.54 10.83
C ARG A 50 12.13 12.68 12.17
N LEU A 51 12.79 13.29 13.15
CA LEU A 51 12.20 13.57 14.47
C LEU A 51 10.98 14.49 14.35
N GLN A 52 11.06 15.55 13.54
CA GLN A 52 9.93 16.44 13.31
C GLN A 52 8.74 15.69 12.69
N THR A 53 8.99 14.83 11.71
CA THR A 53 7.94 14.02 11.07
C THR A 53 7.29 13.06 12.06
N ILE A 54 8.08 12.41 12.93
CA ILE A 54 7.58 11.52 13.99
C ILE A 54 6.68 12.31 14.95
N THR A 55 7.11 13.50 15.36
CA THR A 55 6.35 14.39 16.25
C THR A 55 5.03 14.83 15.59
N ASP A 56 5.08 15.29 14.36
CA ASP A 56 3.91 15.79 13.62
C ASP A 56 2.87 14.69 13.37
N PHE A 57 3.33 13.46 13.08
CA PHE A 57 2.45 12.30 12.89
C PHE A 57 2.10 11.57 14.19
N GLY A 58 2.82 11.80 15.30
CA GLY A 58 2.63 11.08 16.56
C GLY A 58 2.78 9.56 16.42
N VAL A 59 3.63 9.09 15.49
CA VAL A 59 3.87 7.67 15.20
C VAL A 59 5.34 7.44 14.88
N GLY A 60 5.83 6.22 15.11
CA GLY A 60 7.23 5.86 14.82
C GLY A 60 7.59 5.93 13.33
N LEU A 61 8.89 6.06 13.04
CA LEU A 61 9.43 6.24 11.69
C LEU A 61 8.95 5.18 10.68
N ASN A 62 8.88 3.91 11.08
CA ASN A 62 8.42 2.84 10.19
C ASN A 62 6.93 2.97 9.84
N MET A 63 6.11 3.48 10.78
CA MET A 63 4.72 3.80 10.50
C MET A 63 4.61 4.99 9.54
N VAL A 64 5.48 6.00 9.64
CA VAL A 64 5.53 7.10 8.66
C VAL A 64 5.85 6.59 7.27
N LYS A 65 6.83 5.68 7.14
CA LYS A 65 7.14 5.02 5.85
C LYS A 65 5.95 4.24 5.30
N SER A 66 5.23 3.56 6.18
CA SER A 66 4.02 2.82 5.81
C SER A 66 2.90 3.76 5.35
N ILE A 67 2.68 4.89 6.03
CA ILE A 67 1.73 5.92 5.58
C ILE A 67 2.08 6.41 4.18
N LYS A 68 3.35 6.67 3.91
CA LYS A 68 3.84 7.03 2.57
C LYS A 68 3.54 5.93 1.55
N HIS A 69 3.85 4.67 1.88
CA HIS A 69 3.58 3.54 1.00
C HIS A 69 2.09 3.46 0.64
N TRP A 70 1.22 3.48 1.63
CA TRP A 70 -0.23 3.38 1.41
C TRP A 70 -0.80 4.57 0.65
N SER A 71 -0.28 5.78 0.85
CA SER A 71 -0.72 6.94 0.07
C SER A 71 -0.41 6.84 -1.42
N ILE A 72 0.72 6.22 -1.77
CA ILE A 72 1.10 5.96 -3.16
C ILE A 72 0.28 4.78 -3.72
N ALA A 73 0.11 3.72 -2.95
CA ALA A 73 -0.68 2.55 -3.33
C ALA A 73 -2.14 2.90 -3.65
N THR A 74 -2.74 3.78 -2.85
CA THR A 74 -4.11 4.29 -3.02
C THR A 74 -4.21 5.44 -4.03
N LYS A 75 -3.11 5.86 -4.67
CA LYS A 75 -3.04 7.00 -5.61
C LYS A 75 -3.40 8.37 -4.99
N VAL A 76 -3.49 8.46 -3.68
CA VAL A 76 -3.64 9.74 -2.96
C VAL A 76 -2.41 10.63 -3.16
N CYS A 77 -1.23 10.01 -3.20
CA CYS A 77 0.01 10.65 -3.63
C CYS A 77 0.56 9.99 -4.90
N ASP A 78 1.31 10.74 -5.68
CA ASP A 78 2.10 10.21 -6.78
C ASP A 78 3.40 9.52 -6.30
N LYS A 79 4.19 8.97 -7.23
CA LYS A 79 5.47 8.29 -6.92
C LYS A 79 6.51 9.23 -6.30
N ASN A 80 6.41 10.53 -6.55
CA ASN A 80 7.28 11.57 -5.99
C ASN A 80 6.76 12.11 -4.67
N PHE A 81 5.67 11.51 -4.16
CA PHE A 81 5.02 11.89 -2.93
C PHE A 81 4.34 13.28 -2.99
N ASN A 82 3.91 13.73 -4.16
CA ASN A 82 3.05 14.90 -4.29
C ASN A 82 1.58 14.48 -4.17
N LEU A 83 0.79 15.35 -3.53
CA LEU A 83 -0.64 15.13 -3.41
C LEU A 83 -1.32 15.24 -4.78
N THR A 84 -2.03 14.18 -5.18
CA THR A 84 -2.75 14.13 -6.45
C THR A 84 -4.07 14.90 -6.39
N ASN A 85 -4.66 15.22 -7.55
CA ASN A 85 -6.00 15.79 -7.58
C ASN A 85 -7.05 14.84 -6.99
N PHE A 86 -6.88 13.52 -7.19
CA PHE A 86 -7.71 12.50 -6.57
C PHE A 86 -7.64 12.57 -5.04
N GLY A 87 -6.42 12.63 -4.46
CA GLY A 87 -6.24 12.75 -3.01
C GLY A 87 -6.86 14.04 -2.44
N LYS A 88 -6.72 15.17 -3.17
CA LYS A 88 -7.37 16.44 -2.80
C LYS A 88 -8.89 16.35 -2.80
N GLN A 89 -9.48 15.78 -3.85
CA GLN A 89 -10.92 15.61 -3.96
C GLN A 89 -11.49 14.73 -2.85
N LEU A 90 -10.75 13.72 -2.40
CA LEU A 90 -11.20 12.84 -1.33
C LEU A 90 -11.06 13.45 0.06
N PHE A 91 -9.92 14.07 0.38
CA PHE A 91 -9.53 14.33 1.77
C PHE A 91 -9.14 15.78 2.10
N SER A 92 -9.20 16.74 1.16
CA SER A 92 -8.83 18.13 1.43
C SER A 92 -9.72 18.78 2.50
N LYS A 93 -9.12 19.64 3.34
CA LYS A 93 -9.81 20.34 4.45
C LYS A 93 -10.96 21.22 4.00
N LYS A 94 -10.82 21.89 2.84
CA LYS A 94 -11.74 22.97 2.47
C LYS A 94 -13.01 22.47 1.77
N LYS A 95 -12.90 21.49 0.91
CA LYS A 95 -14.02 20.95 0.15
C LYS A 95 -13.63 19.60 -0.44
N SER A 96 -13.95 18.52 0.25
CA SER A 96 -13.66 17.18 -0.21
C SER A 96 -14.87 16.26 -0.02
N PHE A 97 -14.80 15.11 -0.68
CA PHE A 97 -15.88 14.13 -0.66
C PHE A 97 -16.00 13.41 0.69
N ASP A 98 -14.86 13.09 1.32
CA ASP A 98 -14.81 12.31 2.55
C ASP A 98 -13.56 12.68 3.39
N PRO A 99 -13.57 13.84 4.07
CA PRO A 99 -12.40 14.35 4.76
C PRO A 99 -11.89 13.47 5.91
N TYR A 100 -12.71 12.54 6.40
CA TYR A 100 -12.39 11.69 7.55
C TYR A 100 -12.34 10.20 7.21
N LEU A 101 -12.58 9.83 5.95
CA LEU A 101 -12.63 8.43 5.48
C LEU A 101 -13.74 7.62 6.20
N GLU A 102 -14.95 8.17 6.26
CA GLU A 102 -16.09 7.54 6.92
C GLU A 102 -17.08 6.88 5.94
N ARG A 103 -16.93 7.18 4.64
CA ARG A 103 -17.84 6.69 3.60
C ARG A 103 -17.42 5.33 3.06
N ALA A 104 -18.37 4.42 2.96
CA ALA A 104 -18.13 3.10 2.37
C ALA A 104 -17.67 3.19 0.90
N GLU A 105 -18.19 4.15 0.13
CA GLU A 105 -17.81 4.37 -1.26
C GLU A 105 -16.34 4.72 -1.39
N THR A 106 -15.81 5.54 -0.49
CA THR A 106 -14.37 5.86 -0.44
C THR A 106 -13.53 4.63 -0.14
N LEU A 107 -13.97 3.80 0.82
CA LEU A 107 -13.28 2.55 1.15
C LEU A 107 -13.24 1.59 -0.05
N TRP A 108 -14.35 1.43 -0.77
CA TRP A 108 -14.40 0.61 -1.99
C TRP A 108 -13.49 1.17 -3.09
N LEU A 109 -13.45 2.48 -3.25
CA LEU A 109 -12.58 3.13 -4.23
C LEU A 109 -11.10 2.93 -3.91
N LEU A 110 -10.71 3.08 -2.64
CA LEU A 110 -9.34 2.80 -2.19
C LEU A 110 -8.97 1.32 -2.35
N HIS A 111 -9.91 0.43 -2.01
CA HIS A 111 -9.75 -1.01 -2.22
C HIS A 111 -9.53 -1.32 -3.71
N TRP A 112 -10.31 -0.72 -4.61
CA TRP A 112 -10.11 -0.86 -6.06
C TRP A 112 -8.71 -0.43 -6.50
N MET A 113 -8.22 0.72 -6.01
CA MET A 113 -6.88 1.22 -6.33
C MET A 113 -5.79 0.24 -5.90
N ILE A 114 -5.92 -0.36 -4.71
CA ILE A 114 -4.95 -1.32 -4.18
C ILE A 114 -5.03 -2.66 -4.92
N SER A 115 -6.23 -3.19 -5.13
CA SER A 115 -6.45 -4.52 -5.73
C SER A 115 -6.14 -4.58 -7.22
N SER A 116 -6.23 -3.45 -7.94
CA SER A 116 -5.92 -3.35 -9.36
C SER A 116 -4.45 -2.98 -9.66
N ASP A 117 -3.65 -2.64 -8.66
CA ASP A 117 -2.25 -2.28 -8.85
C ASP A 117 -1.36 -3.52 -8.93
N GLU A 118 -0.91 -3.86 -10.15
CA GLU A 118 -0.02 -5.01 -10.38
C GLU A 118 1.30 -4.94 -9.61
N THR A 119 1.71 -3.77 -9.14
CA THR A 119 2.94 -3.60 -8.34
C THR A 119 2.78 -4.07 -6.89
N LEU A 120 1.55 -4.25 -6.40
CA LEU A 120 1.23 -4.81 -5.09
C LEU A 120 0.95 -6.32 -5.24
N THR A 121 2.00 -7.10 -5.41
CA THR A 121 1.93 -8.49 -5.88
C THR A 121 0.93 -9.35 -5.12
N THR A 122 0.95 -9.32 -3.78
CA THR A 122 0.04 -10.12 -2.94
C THR A 122 -1.42 -9.70 -3.12
N TRP A 123 -1.73 -8.39 -3.05
CA TRP A 123 -3.08 -7.87 -3.26
C TRP A 123 -3.58 -8.19 -4.66
N TYR A 124 -2.74 -7.90 -5.67
CA TYR A 124 -3.09 -8.17 -7.05
C TYR A 124 -3.34 -9.65 -7.32
N TYR A 125 -2.51 -10.55 -6.77
CA TYR A 125 -2.70 -12.00 -6.89
C TYR A 125 -4.02 -12.44 -6.23
N ILE A 126 -4.26 -12.04 -4.99
CA ILE A 126 -5.42 -12.53 -4.23
C ILE A 126 -6.73 -12.08 -4.88
N PHE A 127 -6.84 -10.84 -5.31
CA PHE A 127 -8.10 -10.31 -5.86
C PHE A 127 -8.32 -10.59 -7.35
N ASN A 128 -7.29 -10.99 -8.11
CA ASN A 128 -7.44 -11.19 -9.55
C ASN A 128 -7.16 -12.63 -10.01
N TYR A 129 -6.53 -13.46 -9.19
CA TYR A 129 -6.14 -14.83 -9.59
C TYR A 129 -6.54 -15.91 -8.58
N HIS A 130 -6.61 -15.61 -7.31
CA HIS A 130 -6.97 -16.59 -6.29
C HIS A 130 -8.47 -16.92 -6.41
N GLN A 131 -8.79 -18.21 -6.59
CA GLN A 131 -10.17 -18.65 -6.86
C GLN A 131 -10.88 -19.20 -5.62
N SER A 132 -10.15 -19.47 -4.54
CA SER A 132 -10.74 -20.00 -3.31
C SER A 132 -11.38 -18.90 -2.49
N ILE A 133 -12.55 -19.19 -1.92
CA ILE A 133 -13.23 -18.32 -0.96
C ILE A 133 -12.47 -18.31 0.38
N ILE A 134 -11.77 -19.42 0.70
CA ILE A 134 -11.04 -19.56 1.95
C ILE A 134 -9.58 -19.13 1.72
N ILE A 135 -9.14 -18.16 2.51
CA ILE A 135 -7.76 -17.69 2.51
C ILE A 135 -6.93 -18.53 3.49
N ASN A 136 -6.09 -19.41 2.94
CA ASN A 136 -5.08 -20.12 3.70
C ASN A 136 -3.70 -19.52 3.41
N LYS A 137 -3.01 -19.05 4.47
CA LYS A 137 -1.72 -18.36 4.32
C LYS A 137 -0.63 -19.23 3.69
N GLU A 138 -0.55 -20.50 4.07
CA GLU A 138 0.46 -21.43 3.54
C GLU A 138 0.22 -21.70 2.06
N THR A 139 -1.03 -21.90 1.67
CA THR A 139 -1.40 -22.06 0.26
C THR A 139 -1.02 -20.82 -0.54
N LEU A 140 -1.36 -19.61 -0.07
CA LEU A 140 -1.00 -18.37 -0.76
C LEU A 140 0.51 -18.18 -0.91
N ILE A 141 1.30 -18.51 0.12
CA ILE A 141 2.77 -18.44 0.05
C ILE A 141 3.28 -19.37 -1.05
N ASN A 142 2.82 -20.62 -1.05
CA ASN A 142 3.24 -21.62 -2.03
C ASN A 142 2.84 -21.24 -3.45
N ASP A 143 1.62 -20.75 -3.64
CA ASP A 143 1.14 -20.32 -4.95
C ASP A 143 1.98 -19.18 -5.52
N ILE A 144 2.22 -18.13 -4.73
CA ILE A 144 3.03 -16.98 -5.15
C ILE A 144 4.47 -17.40 -5.45
N ILE A 145 5.06 -18.28 -4.63
CA ILE A 145 6.40 -18.83 -4.87
C ILE A 145 6.43 -19.63 -6.18
N ASN A 146 5.45 -20.48 -6.42
CA ASN A 146 5.37 -21.31 -7.63
C ASN A 146 5.21 -20.44 -8.88
N ILE A 147 4.35 -19.43 -8.84
CA ILE A 147 4.20 -18.45 -9.92
C ILE A 147 5.53 -17.76 -10.20
N GLY A 148 6.18 -17.27 -9.14
CA GLY A 148 7.44 -16.55 -9.26
C GLY A 148 8.58 -17.42 -9.82
N LYS A 149 8.67 -18.69 -9.39
CA LYS A 149 9.63 -19.65 -9.94
C LYS A 149 9.35 -19.92 -11.42
N PHE A 150 8.09 -20.19 -11.77
CA PHE A 150 7.66 -20.46 -13.14
C PHE A 150 7.93 -19.26 -14.07
N SER A 151 7.61 -18.06 -13.59
CA SER A 151 7.79 -16.80 -14.35
C SER A 151 9.21 -16.21 -14.21
N LYS A 152 10.11 -16.91 -13.52
CA LYS A 152 11.52 -16.53 -13.32
C LYS A 152 11.70 -15.16 -12.65
N TRP A 153 10.85 -14.82 -11.68
CA TRP A 153 10.99 -13.57 -10.91
C TRP A 153 12.30 -13.59 -10.11
N LYS A 154 12.93 -12.42 -10.04
CA LYS A 154 14.16 -12.24 -9.24
C LYS A 154 13.81 -11.86 -7.79
N GLY A 155 14.65 -12.31 -6.84
CA GLY A 155 14.57 -11.86 -5.45
C GLY A 155 13.39 -12.43 -4.65
N LEU A 156 12.91 -13.62 -5.00
CA LEU A 156 11.89 -14.32 -4.22
C LEU A 156 12.42 -14.73 -2.86
N SER A 157 11.81 -14.20 -1.80
CA SER A 157 12.10 -14.57 -0.41
C SER A 157 10.81 -15.05 0.26
N PRO A 158 10.71 -16.33 0.68
CA PRO A 158 9.52 -16.85 1.37
C PRO A 158 9.15 -16.04 2.62
N ASN A 159 10.14 -15.58 3.38
CA ASN A 159 9.91 -14.77 4.58
C ASN A 159 9.33 -13.40 4.24
N THR A 160 9.76 -12.78 3.14
CA THR A 160 9.21 -11.50 2.71
C THR A 160 7.77 -11.66 2.22
N ILE A 161 7.49 -12.72 1.44
CA ILE A 161 6.14 -13.06 0.98
C ILE A 161 5.22 -13.33 2.17
N LYS A 162 5.68 -14.11 3.16
CA LYS A 162 4.92 -14.38 4.39
C LYS A 162 4.53 -13.08 5.11
N ARG A 163 5.48 -12.17 5.30
CA ARG A 163 5.22 -10.87 5.96
C ARG A 163 4.22 -10.00 5.18
N ASP A 164 4.29 -10.05 3.86
CA ASP A 164 3.37 -9.31 2.98
C ASP A 164 1.95 -9.88 3.08
N ILE A 165 1.80 -11.22 3.07
CA ILE A 165 0.51 -11.90 3.27
C ILE A 165 -0.04 -11.62 4.68
N ASP A 166 0.80 -11.62 5.72
CA ASP A 166 0.37 -11.25 7.08
C ASP A 166 -0.10 -9.79 7.16
N CYS A 167 0.53 -8.89 6.40
CA CYS A 167 0.10 -7.51 6.28
C CYS A 167 -1.25 -7.41 5.54
N PHE A 168 -1.41 -8.18 4.45
CA PHE A 168 -2.68 -8.30 3.72
C PHE A 168 -3.82 -8.73 4.65
N VAL A 169 -3.67 -9.84 5.36
CA VAL A 169 -4.72 -10.34 6.26
C VAL A 169 -5.12 -9.27 7.27
N ARG A 170 -4.15 -8.64 7.94
CA ARG A 170 -4.43 -7.57 8.92
C ARG A 170 -5.00 -6.27 8.33
N THR A 171 -4.99 -6.11 7.02
CA THR A 171 -5.63 -4.96 6.36
C THR A 171 -7.14 -5.18 6.20
N TYR A 172 -7.58 -6.45 6.13
CA TYR A 172 -8.98 -6.82 5.88
C TYR A 172 -9.67 -7.52 7.07
N THR A 173 -8.97 -7.73 8.17
CA THR A 173 -9.51 -8.28 9.43
C THR A 173 -9.34 -7.30 10.58
#